data_0626c6c76bea0208ce34793cad79357e
#
_entry.id   0626c6c76bea0208ce34793cad79357e
#
_cell.length_a   1.000
_cell.length_b   1.000
_cell.length_c   1.000
_cell.angle_alpha   90.00
_cell.angle_beta   90.00
_cell.angle_gamma   90.00
#
_symmetry.space_group_name_H-M   'P 1'
#
loop_
_entity.id
_entity.type
_entity.pdbx_description
1 polymer ?
#
loop_
_entity_poly.entity_id
_entity_poly.type
_entity_poly.pdbx_seq_one_letter_code
_entity_poly.pdbx_strand_id
1 'polypeptide(L)'
;MIIKNIGGKTCFFRILYYLCDTLLVFVMGKKMSIPDYIFESSWEVCNKVGGIYTVLSTRAKTLQDEMKDHIIFIGPDCWKESSSPYFIEDESLFSAWRLKAQAEEGLKMKIGRWDVPGKPIAVLVDFQPFYAEKDQIYGQLWADFKVDSLHAYGDYDEANMFSYAAAKVVESFYHYYLSRDAHVIYHGNEWMTCLGLLYIKKQAPEIATIFTTHATSIGRSIAGNNKPLYEYLWAYNGDQMAAELNMQSKHSIEKQTAHFVDCFTTVSDITALECKELLDKPVDFVLPNGFENDFVPKGSTFTAKRKQARKRLLRVANALTGDCFDDDTLIVSTSGRYEFRNKGIDVFVEAINRLRFSEKLNKKVVAFIEVPGWVGGPREDLQARLCHEETFDSPLSHPVYTHWLHNQDNDSVLGMMNSLGMNNEKDSRVKLIFVPCYLTGHDGIFDLSYYDIVLGNDLCVYPSYYEPWGYTPLEAVAFKVPCITTDLAGFGLWANQVKGSDSEIEDGVKVVHRTDYNYADVAESIKTTIETFASFSANEVKTCRANAEKLSRKALWSKFIVYYHEAYHAALNKAETRKTNSY
;
A
#
# COMPACT_ATOMS: atom_id res chain seq x y z
N MET A 1 23.72 1.98 31.65
CA MET A 1 24.48 0.82 31.21
C MET A 1 23.70 -0.48 31.48
N ILE A 2 22.43 -0.61 31.09
CA ILE A 2 21.59 -1.84 31.26
C ILE A 2 20.47 -1.89 30.19
N ILE A 3 20.70 -1.48 28.97
CA ILE A 3 19.65 -1.62 27.87
C ILE A 3 20.24 -2.21 26.57
N LYS A 4 21.38 -2.87 26.61
CA LYS A 4 21.99 -3.41 25.38
C LYS A 4 21.87 -4.93 25.18
N ASN A 5 21.03 -5.65 25.94
CA ASN A 5 21.04 -7.12 25.87
C ASN A 5 19.67 -7.80 25.73
N ILE A 6 18.63 -7.10 25.28
CA ILE A 6 17.30 -7.72 25.05
C ILE A 6 16.98 -7.93 23.56
N GLY A 7 17.58 -7.14 22.65
CA GLY A 7 17.28 -7.24 21.20
C GLY A 7 17.88 -8.48 20.50
N GLY A 8 19.02 -8.97 20.95
CA GLY A 8 19.71 -10.09 20.28
C GLY A 8 19.11 -11.46 20.55
N LYS A 9 18.49 -11.68 21.69
CA LYS A 9 17.95 -13.00 22.05
C LYS A 9 16.58 -13.25 21.39
N THR A 10 15.78 -12.24 21.20
CA THR A 10 14.45 -12.40 20.57
C THR A 10 14.55 -12.71 19.08
N CYS A 11 15.53 -12.13 18.38
CA CYS A 11 15.78 -12.40 16.97
C CYS A 11 16.38 -13.80 16.75
N PHE A 12 17.29 -14.24 17.63
CA PHE A 12 17.88 -15.58 17.54
C PHE A 12 16.86 -16.68 17.86
N PHE A 13 15.94 -16.45 18.83
CA PHE A 13 14.85 -17.38 19.12
C PHE A 13 13.83 -17.48 17.96
N ARG A 14 13.52 -16.38 17.25
CA ARG A 14 12.63 -16.43 16.09
C ARG A 14 13.26 -17.17 14.90
N ILE A 15 14.54 -16.97 14.61
CA ILE A 15 15.25 -17.70 13.54
C ILE A 15 15.37 -19.20 13.90
N LEU A 16 15.64 -19.54 15.15
CA LEU A 16 15.62 -20.95 15.60
C LEU A 16 14.19 -21.53 15.56
N TYR A 17 13.18 -20.74 15.86
CA TYR A 17 11.77 -21.14 15.76
C TYR A 17 11.42 -21.44 14.29
N TYR A 18 11.79 -20.57 13.35
CA TYR A 18 11.58 -20.79 11.90
C TYR A 18 12.30 -22.04 11.35
N LEU A 19 13.52 -22.30 11.78
CA LEU A 19 14.26 -23.51 11.39
C LEU A 19 13.75 -24.78 12.11
N CYS A 20 13.28 -24.64 13.35
CA CYS A 20 12.66 -25.74 14.10
C CYS A 20 11.24 -26.06 13.62
N ASP A 21 10.41 -25.04 13.28
CA ASP A 21 9.04 -25.29 12.81
C ASP A 21 9.01 -25.90 11.42
N THR A 22 9.92 -25.54 10.51
CA THR A 22 10.02 -26.24 9.22
C THR A 22 10.46 -27.70 9.39
N LEU A 23 11.29 -28.02 10.41
CA LEU A 23 11.64 -29.39 10.77
C LEU A 23 10.56 -30.07 11.65
N LEU A 24 9.88 -29.34 12.55
CA LEU A 24 8.81 -29.85 13.42
C LEU A 24 7.51 -30.16 12.65
N VAL A 25 7.18 -29.36 11.62
CA VAL A 25 6.05 -29.68 10.71
C VAL A 25 6.28 -31.01 10.00
N PHE A 26 7.54 -31.37 9.74
CA PHE A 26 7.89 -32.67 9.18
C PHE A 26 7.90 -33.81 10.25
N VAL A 27 8.07 -33.48 11.53
CA VAL A 27 8.24 -34.49 12.62
C VAL A 27 6.97 -34.69 13.44
N MET A 28 6.04 -33.72 13.53
CA MET A 28 4.85 -33.83 14.39
C MET A 28 3.53 -34.15 13.68
N GLY A 29 3.50 -34.31 12.37
CA GLY A 29 2.31 -34.79 11.64
C GLY A 29 1.01 -33.98 11.87
N LYS A 30 1.07 -32.74 12.37
CA LYS A 30 -0.10 -31.88 12.46
C LYS A 30 -0.47 -31.42 11.05
N LYS A 31 -1.47 -32.08 10.49
CA LYS A 31 -2.09 -31.70 9.23
C LYS A 31 -2.58 -30.24 9.40
N MET A 32 -1.98 -29.29 8.71
CA MET A 32 -2.51 -27.93 8.67
C MET A 32 -3.94 -27.99 8.15
N SER A 33 -4.89 -27.40 8.86
CA SER A 33 -6.26 -27.26 8.37
C SER A 33 -6.24 -26.36 7.15
N ILE A 34 -6.63 -26.90 6.00
CA ILE A 34 -6.76 -26.15 4.74
C ILE A 34 -8.20 -25.68 4.68
N PRO A 35 -8.48 -24.41 4.35
CA PRO A 35 -9.85 -23.96 4.16
C PRO A 35 -10.50 -24.65 2.96
N ASP A 36 -11.78 -25.01 3.08
CA ASP A 36 -12.60 -25.47 1.97
C ASP A 36 -13.06 -24.28 1.11
N TYR A 37 -13.37 -23.14 1.76
CA TYR A 37 -13.73 -21.89 1.13
C TYR A 37 -13.10 -20.70 1.83
N ILE A 38 -12.70 -19.70 1.04
CA ILE A 38 -12.28 -18.39 1.50
C ILE A 38 -13.19 -17.33 0.85
N PHE A 39 -13.86 -16.54 1.68
CA PHE A 39 -14.51 -15.30 1.25
C PHE A 39 -13.63 -14.13 1.68
N GLU A 40 -13.27 -13.28 0.76
CA GLU A 40 -12.44 -12.12 1.06
C GLU A 40 -13.14 -10.84 0.64
N SER A 41 -13.45 -9.95 1.60
CA SER A 41 -14.13 -8.70 1.34
C SER A 41 -13.20 -7.49 1.44
N SER A 42 -13.41 -6.54 0.54
CA SER A 42 -12.77 -5.24 0.55
C SER A 42 -13.58 -4.25 -0.29
N TRP A 43 -13.57 -2.98 0.10
CA TRP A 43 -14.08 -1.88 -0.72
C TRP A 43 -13.40 -1.79 -2.09
N GLU A 44 -12.17 -2.30 -2.19
CA GLU A 44 -11.34 -2.20 -3.40
C GLU A 44 -11.43 -3.45 -4.31
N VAL A 45 -12.30 -4.40 -4.05
CA VAL A 45 -12.57 -5.51 -4.99
C VAL A 45 -13.32 -4.98 -6.20
N CYS A 46 -12.76 -5.16 -7.40
CA CYS A 46 -13.26 -4.60 -8.66
C CYS A 46 -13.46 -3.07 -8.65
N ASN A 47 -12.83 -2.38 -7.71
CA ASN A 47 -12.93 -0.94 -7.49
C ASN A 47 -11.55 -0.38 -7.12
N LYS A 48 -10.85 0.20 -8.10
CA LYS A 48 -9.47 0.66 -7.91
C LYS A 48 -9.43 2.05 -7.26
N VAL A 49 -9.19 2.08 -5.95
CA VAL A 49 -9.11 3.31 -5.15
C VAL A 49 -7.69 3.54 -4.59
N GLY A 50 -7.06 2.51 -4.03
CA GLY A 50 -5.80 2.66 -3.31
C GLY A 50 -4.88 1.43 -3.34
N GLY A 51 -4.02 1.33 -2.33
CA GLY A 51 -3.01 0.28 -2.22
C GLY A 51 -3.58 -1.10 -1.90
N ILE A 52 -4.76 -1.19 -1.32
CA ILE A 52 -5.40 -2.49 -1.02
C ILE A 52 -5.79 -3.19 -2.31
N TYR A 53 -6.25 -2.44 -3.32
CA TYR A 53 -6.45 -2.99 -4.66
C TYR A 53 -5.19 -3.74 -5.15
N THR A 54 -4.02 -3.14 -4.99
CA THR A 54 -2.75 -3.75 -5.40
C THR A 54 -2.47 -5.03 -4.60
N VAL A 55 -2.68 -5.01 -3.28
CA VAL A 55 -2.52 -6.21 -2.43
C VAL A 55 -3.38 -7.36 -2.94
N LEU A 56 -4.69 -7.11 -3.07
CA LEU A 56 -5.66 -8.15 -3.40
C LEU A 56 -5.52 -8.63 -4.84
N SER A 57 -5.43 -7.70 -5.81
CA SER A 57 -5.37 -8.02 -7.24
C SER A 57 -4.10 -8.78 -7.63
N THR A 58 -2.96 -8.45 -7.00
CA THR A 58 -1.69 -9.14 -7.28
C THR A 58 -1.60 -10.49 -6.56
N ARG A 59 -2.24 -10.65 -5.39
CA ARG A 59 -2.34 -11.94 -4.68
C ARG A 59 -3.38 -12.88 -5.29
N ALA A 60 -4.38 -12.34 -5.97
CA ALA A 60 -5.51 -13.09 -6.50
C ALA A 60 -5.10 -14.33 -7.30
N LYS A 61 -4.06 -14.22 -8.15
CA LYS A 61 -3.56 -15.35 -8.93
C LYS A 61 -3.04 -16.48 -8.06
N THR A 62 -2.24 -16.18 -7.05
CA THR A 62 -1.69 -17.19 -6.13
C THR A 62 -2.79 -17.93 -5.39
N LEU A 63 -3.78 -17.20 -4.85
CA LEU A 63 -4.95 -17.82 -4.19
C LEU A 63 -5.82 -18.63 -5.16
N GLN A 64 -6.06 -18.12 -6.38
CA GLN A 64 -6.82 -18.83 -7.41
C GLN A 64 -6.12 -20.12 -7.86
N ASP A 65 -4.79 -20.10 -7.97
CA ASP A 65 -4.01 -21.29 -8.33
C ASP A 65 -4.10 -22.38 -7.24
N GLU A 66 -4.16 -21.99 -5.96
CA GLU A 66 -4.27 -22.90 -4.80
C GLU A 66 -5.71 -23.36 -4.55
N MET A 67 -6.66 -22.43 -4.48
CA MET A 67 -8.03 -22.67 -4.03
C MET A 67 -9.02 -22.89 -5.18
N LYS A 68 -8.63 -22.58 -6.42
CA LYS A 68 -9.53 -22.58 -7.58
C LYS A 68 -10.75 -21.67 -7.33
N ASP A 69 -11.94 -22.14 -7.69
CA ASP A 69 -13.19 -21.40 -7.50
C ASP A 69 -13.74 -21.45 -6.05
N HIS A 70 -12.89 -21.87 -5.10
CA HIS A 70 -13.20 -21.82 -3.67
C HIS A 70 -12.66 -20.55 -2.98
N ILE A 71 -12.02 -19.63 -3.73
CA ILE A 71 -11.76 -18.26 -3.31
C ILE A 71 -12.77 -17.33 -3.98
N ILE A 72 -13.52 -16.58 -3.19
CA ILE A 72 -14.56 -15.66 -3.65
C ILE A 72 -14.28 -14.28 -3.06
N PHE A 73 -14.03 -13.30 -3.92
CA PHE A 73 -13.87 -11.91 -3.53
C PHE A 73 -15.22 -11.19 -3.50
N ILE A 74 -15.44 -10.33 -2.51
CA ILE A 74 -16.69 -9.58 -2.37
C ILE A 74 -16.38 -8.08 -2.34
N GLY A 75 -16.98 -7.34 -3.26
CA GLY A 75 -16.87 -5.90 -3.39
C GLY A 75 -18.21 -5.18 -3.46
N PRO A 76 -18.22 -3.83 -3.35
CA PRO A 76 -19.43 -3.04 -3.51
C PRO A 76 -19.82 -2.95 -4.99
N ASP A 77 -21.12 -2.99 -5.29
CA ASP A 77 -21.63 -2.62 -6.61
C ASP A 77 -21.74 -1.09 -6.73
N CYS A 78 -20.61 -0.44 -7.00
CA CYS A 78 -20.54 1.01 -7.25
C CYS A 78 -20.93 1.36 -8.70
N TRP A 79 -21.15 0.37 -9.56
CA TRP A 79 -21.31 0.50 -11.02
C TRP A 79 -22.75 0.17 -11.46
N LYS A 80 -23.77 0.75 -10.80
CA LYS A 80 -25.18 0.39 -10.97
C LYS A 80 -25.71 0.52 -12.40
N GLU A 81 -25.34 1.60 -13.09
CA GLU A 81 -25.79 1.95 -14.43
C GLU A 81 -24.75 1.69 -15.52
N SER A 82 -23.56 1.19 -15.14
CA SER A 82 -22.45 0.89 -16.05
C SER A 82 -21.76 -0.40 -15.62
N SER A 83 -20.82 -0.88 -16.44
CA SER A 83 -19.98 -2.04 -16.09
C SER A 83 -18.67 -1.56 -15.47
N SER A 84 -18.25 -2.18 -14.37
CA SER A 84 -16.89 -1.97 -13.86
C SER A 84 -15.87 -2.42 -14.92
N PRO A 85 -14.83 -1.61 -15.21
CA PRO A 85 -13.77 -2.01 -16.14
C PRO A 85 -12.92 -3.17 -15.61
N TYR A 86 -13.11 -3.55 -14.36
CA TYR A 86 -12.35 -4.59 -13.66
C TYR A 86 -13.18 -5.85 -13.41
N PHE A 87 -14.39 -5.95 -13.95
CA PHE A 87 -15.31 -7.06 -13.68
C PHE A 87 -15.92 -7.61 -14.95
N ILE A 88 -15.87 -8.92 -15.09
CA ILE A 88 -16.48 -9.67 -16.20
C ILE A 88 -17.65 -10.46 -15.62
N GLU A 89 -18.88 -10.01 -15.84
CA GLU A 89 -20.08 -10.66 -15.33
C GLU A 89 -20.28 -12.02 -15.99
N ASP A 90 -20.68 -13.02 -15.18
CA ASP A 90 -21.04 -14.36 -15.61
C ASP A 90 -22.30 -14.82 -14.87
N GLU A 91 -23.44 -14.65 -15.50
CA GLU A 91 -24.75 -14.99 -14.93
C GLU A 91 -24.94 -16.49 -14.68
N SER A 92 -24.12 -17.34 -15.27
CA SER A 92 -24.18 -18.80 -15.09
C SER A 92 -23.60 -19.24 -13.74
N LEU A 93 -22.65 -18.45 -13.17
CA LEU A 93 -22.04 -18.76 -11.89
C LEU A 93 -23.05 -18.64 -10.76
N PHE A 94 -23.22 -19.74 -10.02
CA PHE A 94 -24.10 -19.83 -8.83
C PHE A 94 -25.53 -19.32 -9.07
N SER A 95 -26.06 -19.44 -10.30
CA SER A 95 -27.34 -18.86 -10.74
C SER A 95 -28.52 -19.25 -9.85
N ALA A 96 -28.63 -20.54 -9.45
CA ALA A 96 -29.73 -21.02 -8.60
C ALA A 96 -29.70 -20.37 -7.21
N TRP A 97 -28.52 -20.26 -6.59
CA TRP A 97 -28.37 -19.57 -5.33
C TRP A 97 -28.64 -18.07 -5.46
N ARG A 98 -28.09 -17.40 -6.48
CA ARG A 98 -28.29 -15.98 -6.73
C ARG A 98 -29.77 -15.61 -6.82
N LEU A 99 -30.54 -16.38 -7.61
CA LEU A 99 -31.99 -16.15 -7.76
C LEU A 99 -32.73 -16.36 -6.45
N LYS A 100 -32.40 -17.39 -5.68
CA LYS A 100 -33.01 -17.65 -4.38
C LYS A 100 -32.68 -16.55 -3.37
N ALA A 101 -31.42 -16.18 -3.24
CA ALA A 101 -30.97 -15.11 -2.33
C ALA A 101 -31.64 -13.76 -2.66
N GLN A 102 -31.83 -13.46 -3.95
CA GLN A 102 -32.56 -12.26 -4.36
C GLN A 102 -34.06 -12.34 -3.99
N ALA A 103 -34.70 -13.49 -4.20
CA ALA A 103 -36.14 -13.65 -4.00
C ALA A 103 -36.53 -13.74 -2.52
N GLU A 104 -35.74 -14.48 -1.70
CA GLU A 104 -36.08 -14.79 -0.31
C GLU A 104 -35.39 -13.87 0.69
N GLU A 105 -34.20 -13.36 0.37
CA GLU A 105 -33.35 -12.57 1.30
C GLU A 105 -33.16 -11.10 0.84
N GLY A 106 -33.65 -10.75 -0.34
CA GLY A 106 -33.50 -9.39 -0.89
C GLY A 106 -32.07 -9.03 -1.32
N LEU A 107 -31.16 -10.01 -1.38
CA LEU A 107 -29.77 -9.80 -1.76
C LEU A 107 -29.64 -9.60 -3.27
N LYS A 108 -29.34 -8.38 -3.68
CA LYS A 108 -29.04 -8.05 -5.08
C LYS A 108 -27.54 -8.07 -5.30
N MET A 109 -27.07 -8.89 -6.25
CA MET A 109 -25.65 -9.03 -6.53
C MET A 109 -25.39 -9.37 -7.99
N LYS A 110 -24.24 -8.94 -8.50
CA LYS A 110 -23.64 -9.39 -9.75
C LYS A 110 -22.55 -10.40 -9.43
N ILE A 111 -22.50 -11.50 -10.15
CA ILE A 111 -21.48 -12.55 -9.98
C ILE A 111 -20.73 -12.70 -11.29
N GLY A 112 -19.41 -12.87 -11.20
CA GLY A 112 -18.55 -12.99 -12.35
C GLY A 112 -17.09 -13.20 -11.96
N ARG A 113 -16.20 -12.70 -12.81
CA ARG A 113 -14.75 -12.79 -12.61
C ARG A 113 -14.13 -11.40 -12.45
N TRP A 114 -13.26 -11.26 -11.48
CA TRP A 114 -12.40 -10.08 -11.37
C TRP A 114 -11.40 -10.10 -12.54
N ASP A 115 -11.33 -9.03 -13.34
CA ASP A 115 -10.42 -8.97 -14.52
C ASP A 115 -8.99 -8.59 -14.08
N VAL A 116 -8.38 -9.50 -13.34
CA VAL A 116 -7.00 -9.45 -12.85
C VAL A 116 -6.34 -10.82 -13.11
N PRO A 117 -5.01 -10.94 -13.01
CA PRO A 117 -4.34 -12.24 -13.14
C PRO A 117 -4.96 -13.30 -12.22
N GLY A 118 -5.25 -14.48 -12.78
CA GLY A 118 -5.95 -15.57 -12.11
C GLY A 118 -7.47 -15.54 -12.27
N LYS A 119 -8.08 -14.41 -12.60
CA LYS A 119 -9.53 -14.24 -12.80
C LYS A 119 -10.39 -14.93 -11.75
N PRO A 120 -10.16 -14.63 -10.43
CA PRO A 120 -10.93 -15.26 -9.37
C PRO A 120 -12.42 -14.87 -9.46
N ILE A 121 -13.28 -15.65 -8.82
CA ILE A 121 -14.69 -15.29 -8.68
C ILE A 121 -14.79 -14.01 -7.84
N ALA A 122 -15.65 -13.09 -8.32
CA ALA A 122 -16.02 -11.89 -7.59
C ALA A 122 -17.54 -11.75 -7.53
N VAL A 123 -18.02 -11.27 -6.39
CA VAL A 123 -19.41 -10.90 -6.14
C VAL A 123 -19.45 -9.40 -5.86
N LEU A 124 -20.21 -8.67 -6.64
CA LEU A 124 -20.49 -7.25 -6.39
C LEU A 124 -21.89 -7.12 -5.80
N VAL A 125 -21.98 -6.64 -4.55
CA VAL A 125 -23.25 -6.59 -3.82
C VAL A 125 -23.83 -5.17 -3.78
N ASP A 126 -25.14 -5.04 -4.05
CA ASP A 126 -25.89 -3.81 -3.82
C ASP A 126 -26.22 -3.68 -2.32
N PHE A 127 -25.58 -2.72 -1.69
CA PHE A 127 -25.72 -2.47 -0.26
C PHE A 127 -26.75 -1.37 0.10
N GLN A 128 -27.30 -0.68 -0.90
CA GLN A 128 -28.24 0.44 -0.69
C GLN A 128 -29.52 0.04 0.04
N PRO A 129 -30.12 -1.15 -0.20
CA PRO A 129 -31.34 -1.53 0.52
C PRO A 129 -31.17 -1.56 2.05
N PHE A 130 -29.96 -1.86 2.55
CA PHE A 130 -29.69 -1.99 3.99
C PHE A 130 -29.66 -0.66 4.75
N TYR A 131 -29.64 0.49 4.06
CA TYR A 131 -29.83 1.79 4.72
C TYR A 131 -31.18 1.90 5.44
N ALA A 132 -32.20 1.20 5.00
CA ALA A 132 -33.50 1.18 5.66
C ALA A 132 -33.46 0.56 7.07
N GLU A 133 -32.50 -0.33 7.33
CA GLU A 133 -32.32 -1.04 8.59
C GLU A 133 -31.12 -0.52 9.40
N LYS A 134 -30.44 0.54 8.92
CA LYS A 134 -29.18 1.03 9.46
C LYS A 134 -29.20 1.24 10.98
N ASP A 135 -30.21 1.93 11.49
CA ASP A 135 -30.30 2.27 12.91
C ASP A 135 -30.50 1.02 13.78
N GLN A 136 -31.26 0.04 13.29
CA GLN A 136 -31.41 -1.26 13.94
C GLN A 136 -30.09 -2.04 13.95
N ILE A 137 -29.38 -2.07 12.83
CA ILE A 137 -28.07 -2.71 12.69
C ILE A 137 -27.07 -2.09 13.67
N TYR A 138 -26.99 -0.77 13.74
CA TYR A 138 -26.09 -0.08 14.68
C TYR A 138 -26.49 -0.26 16.14
N GLY A 139 -27.79 -0.27 16.44
CA GLY A 139 -28.30 -0.59 17.78
C GLY A 139 -27.88 -2.00 18.23
N GLN A 140 -27.98 -2.99 17.34
CA GLN A 140 -27.55 -4.35 17.62
C GLN A 140 -26.01 -4.44 17.78
N LEU A 141 -25.26 -3.72 16.96
CA LEU A 141 -23.80 -3.66 17.02
C LEU A 141 -23.30 -3.08 18.36
N TRP A 142 -24.00 -2.03 18.85
CA TRP A 142 -23.75 -1.50 20.20
C TRP A 142 -24.11 -2.51 21.29
N ALA A 143 -25.27 -3.16 21.18
CA ALA A 143 -25.71 -4.13 22.18
C ALA A 143 -24.74 -5.29 22.33
N ASP A 144 -24.29 -5.86 21.22
CA ASP A 144 -23.43 -7.05 21.18
C ASP A 144 -21.95 -6.75 21.40
N PHE A 145 -21.41 -5.68 20.81
CA PHE A 145 -19.98 -5.44 20.72
C PHE A 145 -19.52 -4.09 21.27
N LYS A 146 -20.45 -3.23 21.72
CA LYS A 146 -20.16 -1.88 22.22
C LYS A 146 -19.49 -0.96 21.18
N VAL A 147 -19.80 -1.14 19.90
CA VAL A 147 -19.32 -0.27 18.85
C VAL A 147 -20.11 1.04 18.84
N ASP A 148 -19.42 2.16 18.99
CA ASP A 148 -19.99 3.50 18.89
C ASP A 148 -20.22 3.87 17.42
N SER A 149 -21.49 4.00 17.01
CA SER A 149 -21.86 4.52 15.69
C SER A 149 -22.58 5.88 15.77
N LEU A 150 -22.68 6.49 16.96
CA LEU A 150 -23.37 7.78 17.14
C LEU A 150 -22.52 8.96 16.64
N HIS A 151 -21.20 8.81 16.59
CA HIS A 151 -20.27 9.81 16.08
C HIS A 151 -19.88 9.55 14.62
N ALA A 152 -20.75 8.83 13.88
CA ALA A 152 -20.53 8.53 12.47
C ALA A 152 -20.60 9.78 11.59
N TYR A 153 -19.68 9.89 10.64
CA TYR A 153 -19.68 10.93 9.61
C TYR A 153 -18.93 10.46 8.36
N GLY A 154 -19.09 11.23 7.27
CA GLY A 154 -18.42 10.96 6.00
C GLY A 154 -18.83 9.62 5.41
N ASP A 155 -17.86 8.78 5.13
CA ASP A 155 -17.99 7.48 4.47
C ASP A 155 -18.33 6.30 5.43
N TYR A 156 -18.59 6.57 6.72
CA TYR A 156 -18.83 5.53 7.72
C TYR A 156 -20.05 4.67 7.39
N ASP A 157 -21.18 5.31 7.09
CA ASP A 157 -22.42 4.59 6.80
C ASP A 157 -22.32 3.75 5.53
N GLU A 158 -21.72 4.31 4.49
CA GLU A 158 -21.55 3.62 3.21
C GLU A 158 -20.69 2.36 3.35
N ALA A 159 -19.55 2.50 4.03
CA ALA A 159 -18.66 1.38 4.30
C ALA A 159 -19.32 0.28 5.13
N ASN A 160 -20.08 0.66 6.17
CA ASN A 160 -20.72 -0.30 7.05
C ASN A 160 -21.92 -1.00 6.40
N MET A 161 -22.72 -0.32 5.59
CA MET A 161 -23.80 -0.97 4.84
C MET A 161 -23.24 -1.95 3.81
N PHE A 162 -22.15 -1.60 3.12
CA PHE A 162 -21.43 -2.56 2.28
C PHE A 162 -20.93 -3.76 3.08
N SER A 163 -20.29 -3.52 4.21
CA SER A 163 -19.75 -4.58 5.07
C SER A 163 -20.83 -5.55 5.54
N TYR A 164 -22.00 -5.02 5.92
CA TYR A 164 -23.15 -5.82 6.30
C TYR A 164 -23.67 -6.66 5.12
N ALA A 165 -23.85 -6.03 3.95
CA ALA A 165 -24.27 -6.72 2.73
C ALA A 165 -23.31 -7.85 2.33
N ALA A 166 -22.01 -7.60 2.43
CA ALA A 166 -20.97 -8.61 2.15
C ALA A 166 -21.09 -9.81 3.09
N ALA A 167 -21.32 -9.58 4.38
CA ALA A 167 -21.54 -10.64 5.35
C ALA A 167 -22.84 -11.43 5.08
N LYS A 168 -23.91 -10.76 4.67
CA LYS A 168 -25.15 -11.45 4.24
C LYS A 168 -24.93 -12.35 3.03
N VAL A 169 -24.06 -11.94 2.08
CA VAL A 169 -23.66 -12.79 0.95
C VAL A 169 -22.96 -14.05 1.44
N VAL A 170 -22.00 -13.91 2.38
CA VAL A 170 -21.25 -15.05 2.96
C VAL A 170 -22.20 -15.99 3.70
N GLU A 171 -23.06 -15.47 4.57
CA GLU A 171 -24.04 -16.23 5.34
C GLU A 171 -24.98 -17.02 4.42
N SER A 172 -25.56 -16.34 3.41
CA SER A 172 -26.48 -16.95 2.43
C SER A 172 -25.82 -18.06 1.63
N PHE A 173 -24.59 -17.82 1.12
CA PHE A 173 -23.82 -18.84 0.40
C PHE A 173 -23.53 -20.05 1.28
N TYR A 174 -23.08 -19.79 2.52
CA TYR A 174 -22.77 -20.84 3.49
C TYR A 174 -23.96 -21.73 3.74
N HIS A 175 -25.13 -21.17 4.04
CA HIS A 175 -26.35 -21.95 4.29
C HIS A 175 -26.90 -22.67 3.06
N TYR A 176 -26.59 -22.20 1.85
CA TYR A 176 -27.06 -22.81 0.62
C TYR A 176 -26.18 -23.98 0.16
N TYR A 177 -24.86 -23.84 0.21
CA TYR A 177 -23.93 -24.78 -0.41
C TYR A 177 -23.11 -25.60 0.59
N LEU A 178 -22.94 -25.14 1.83
CA LEU A 178 -21.95 -25.72 2.73
C LEU A 178 -22.60 -26.37 3.94
N SER A 179 -21.86 -27.29 4.57
CA SER A 179 -22.23 -27.92 5.83
C SER A 179 -21.47 -27.30 7.00
N ARG A 180 -21.92 -27.59 8.22
CA ARG A 180 -21.22 -27.17 9.44
C ARG A 180 -19.79 -27.71 9.57
N ASP A 181 -19.49 -28.80 8.89
CA ASP A 181 -18.16 -29.43 8.91
C ASP A 181 -17.17 -28.73 7.95
N ALA A 182 -17.66 -27.87 7.05
CA ALA A 182 -16.80 -27.15 6.14
C ALA A 182 -15.89 -26.14 6.88
N HIS A 183 -14.64 -26.09 6.47
CA HIS A 183 -13.65 -25.14 6.95
C HIS A 183 -13.73 -23.85 6.12
N VAL A 184 -14.49 -22.89 6.61
CA VAL A 184 -14.77 -21.64 5.90
C VAL A 184 -14.09 -20.46 6.60
N ILE A 185 -13.46 -19.60 5.80
CA ILE A 185 -12.86 -18.35 6.25
C ILE A 185 -13.62 -17.18 5.66
N TYR A 186 -13.94 -16.20 6.47
CA TYR A 186 -14.32 -14.85 6.06
C TYR A 186 -13.22 -13.85 6.46
N HIS A 187 -12.52 -13.31 5.46
CA HIS A 187 -11.40 -12.40 5.61
C HIS A 187 -11.79 -10.99 5.19
N GLY A 188 -11.81 -10.06 6.14
CA GLY A 188 -12.09 -8.65 5.89
C GLY A 188 -10.82 -7.81 5.88
N ASN A 189 -10.76 -6.86 4.95
CA ASN A 189 -9.65 -5.94 4.78
C ASN A 189 -10.09 -4.51 5.11
N GLU A 190 -9.42 -3.88 6.06
CA GLU A 190 -9.66 -2.53 6.57
C GLU A 190 -10.95 -2.39 7.40
N TRP A 191 -11.02 -1.26 8.16
CA TRP A 191 -12.18 -0.92 9.00
C TRP A 191 -13.51 -0.95 8.23
N MET A 192 -13.48 -0.72 6.92
CA MET A 192 -14.63 -0.73 6.03
C MET A 192 -15.32 -2.10 5.92
N THR A 193 -14.72 -3.17 6.43
CA THR A 193 -15.26 -4.54 6.44
C THR A 193 -15.57 -5.07 7.84
N CYS A 194 -15.35 -4.26 8.84
CA CYS A 194 -15.43 -4.65 10.25
C CYS A 194 -16.82 -5.09 10.69
N LEU A 195 -17.88 -4.35 10.31
CA LEU A 195 -19.25 -4.70 10.70
C LEU A 195 -19.60 -6.12 10.24
N GLY A 196 -19.25 -6.47 9.01
CA GLY A 196 -19.55 -7.79 8.47
C GLY A 196 -18.81 -8.91 9.21
N LEU A 197 -17.56 -8.69 9.64
CA LEU A 197 -16.82 -9.65 10.46
C LEU A 197 -17.49 -9.88 11.81
N LEU A 198 -17.93 -8.81 12.49
CA LEU A 198 -18.66 -8.90 13.74
C LEU A 198 -20.02 -9.58 13.56
N TYR A 199 -20.73 -9.27 12.46
CA TYR A 199 -21.98 -9.93 12.11
C TYR A 199 -21.80 -11.45 11.96
N ILE A 200 -20.84 -11.91 11.15
CA ILE A 200 -20.56 -13.33 10.95
C ILE A 200 -20.15 -14.01 12.27
N LYS A 201 -19.35 -13.32 13.09
CA LYS A 201 -18.95 -13.85 14.41
C LYS A 201 -20.15 -14.17 15.31
N LYS A 202 -21.25 -13.42 15.16
CA LYS A 202 -22.49 -13.60 15.93
C LYS A 202 -23.45 -14.59 15.29
N GLN A 203 -23.66 -14.49 13.96
CA GLN A 203 -24.72 -15.22 13.25
C GLN A 203 -24.28 -16.59 12.72
N ALA A 204 -23.01 -16.72 12.32
CA ALA A 204 -22.43 -17.96 11.81
C ALA A 204 -21.08 -18.23 12.48
N PRO A 205 -21.05 -18.51 13.80
CA PRO A 205 -19.83 -18.64 14.60
C PRO A 205 -18.93 -19.80 14.17
N GLU A 206 -19.42 -20.72 13.36
CA GLU A 206 -18.65 -21.79 12.72
C GLU A 206 -17.72 -21.31 11.61
N ILE A 207 -17.96 -20.15 11.02
CA ILE A 207 -17.09 -19.51 10.05
C ILE A 207 -15.93 -18.82 10.78
N ALA A 208 -14.70 -19.12 10.39
CA ALA A 208 -13.52 -18.49 10.94
C ALA A 208 -13.40 -17.05 10.39
N THR A 209 -13.14 -16.08 11.27
CA THR A 209 -13.05 -14.66 10.90
C THR A 209 -11.62 -14.16 11.00
N ILE A 210 -11.16 -13.45 9.94
CA ILE A 210 -9.85 -12.80 9.90
C ILE A 210 -10.05 -11.33 9.59
N PHE A 211 -9.41 -10.47 10.35
CA PHE A 211 -9.36 -9.04 10.11
C PHE A 211 -7.93 -8.59 9.84
N THR A 212 -7.70 -7.97 8.68
CA THR A 212 -6.44 -7.31 8.34
C THR A 212 -6.64 -5.81 8.30
N THR A 213 -6.05 -5.08 9.26
CA THR A 213 -5.90 -3.63 9.14
C THR A 213 -4.61 -3.31 8.41
N HIS A 214 -4.71 -2.55 7.32
CA HIS A 214 -3.55 -2.12 6.52
C HIS A 214 -2.93 -0.84 7.08
N ALA A 215 -3.69 -0.07 7.85
CA ALA A 215 -3.26 1.08 8.62
C ALA A 215 -4.31 1.33 9.70
N THR A 216 -3.92 1.57 10.93
CA THR A 216 -4.92 1.94 11.94
C THR A 216 -5.57 3.27 11.57
N SER A 217 -6.90 3.34 11.65
CA SER A 217 -7.63 4.57 11.32
C SER A 217 -7.17 5.74 12.20
N ILE A 218 -6.93 5.49 13.48
CA ILE A 218 -6.49 6.51 14.42
C ILE A 218 -5.01 6.87 14.26
N GLY A 219 -4.11 5.92 13.99
CA GLY A 219 -2.68 6.19 13.74
C GLY A 219 -2.50 7.07 12.50
N ARG A 220 -3.21 6.74 11.42
CA ARG A 220 -3.26 7.57 10.20
C ARG A 220 -3.78 8.97 10.49
N SER A 221 -4.80 9.11 11.34
CA SER A 221 -5.36 10.41 11.70
C SER A 221 -4.40 11.24 12.56
N ILE A 222 -3.70 10.63 13.52
CA ILE A 222 -2.67 11.32 14.32
C ILE A 222 -1.56 11.86 13.41
N ALA A 223 -1.00 11.02 12.54
CA ALA A 223 0.04 11.41 11.59
C ALA A 223 -0.46 12.48 10.59
N GLY A 224 -1.68 12.32 10.06
CA GLY A 224 -2.31 13.24 9.12
C GLY A 224 -2.61 14.63 9.71
N ASN A 225 -2.81 14.71 11.02
CA ASN A 225 -3.00 15.98 11.74
C ASN A 225 -1.69 16.57 12.28
N ASN A 226 -0.55 16.14 11.75
CA ASN A 226 0.78 16.61 12.14
C ASN A 226 1.14 16.44 13.61
N LYS A 227 0.49 15.52 14.30
CA LYS A 227 0.85 15.15 15.67
C LYS A 227 2.01 14.13 15.64
N PRO A 228 2.97 14.22 16.58
CA PRO A 228 4.02 13.21 16.69
C PRO A 228 3.39 11.86 17.07
N LEU A 229 3.61 10.85 16.24
CA LEU A 229 2.98 9.53 16.42
C LEU A 229 3.91 8.57 17.17
N TYR A 230 5.13 8.39 16.68
CA TYR A 230 5.96 7.27 17.08
C TYR A 230 6.70 7.48 18.41
N GLU A 231 7.16 8.71 18.70
CA GLU A 231 7.79 9.03 19.98
C GLU A 231 6.83 8.93 21.18
N TYR A 232 5.54 9.17 20.94
CA TYR A 232 4.52 9.15 22.00
C TYR A 232 3.52 7.99 21.84
N LEU A 233 3.77 7.05 20.94
CA LEU A 233 2.86 5.94 20.67
C LEU A 233 2.49 5.18 21.94
N TRP A 234 3.47 4.92 22.81
CA TRP A 234 3.31 4.24 24.10
C TRP A 234 2.51 5.02 25.15
N ALA A 235 2.34 6.33 24.96
CA ALA A 235 1.64 7.22 25.89
C ALA A 235 0.23 7.61 25.40
N TYR A 236 -0.08 7.38 24.13
CA TYR A 236 -1.40 7.68 23.59
C TYR A 236 -2.43 6.67 24.10
N ASN A 237 -3.60 7.20 24.47
CA ASN A 237 -4.82 6.41 24.60
C ASN A 237 -5.62 6.52 23.30
N GLY A 238 -5.84 5.40 22.60
CA GLY A 238 -6.50 5.39 21.29
C GLY A 238 -7.92 5.96 21.32
N ASP A 239 -8.72 5.65 22.35
CA ASP A 239 -10.08 6.15 22.49
C ASP A 239 -10.12 7.67 22.72
N GLN A 240 -9.19 8.19 23.54
CA GLN A 240 -9.06 9.63 23.76
C GLN A 240 -8.61 10.35 22.49
N MET A 241 -7.64 9.81 21.76
CA MET A 241 -7.17 10.39 20.50
C MET A 241 -8.27 10.34 19.44
N ALA A 242 -9.08 9.29 19.40
CA ALA A 242 -10.22 9.19 18.52
C ALA A 242 -11.25 10.27 18.81
N ALA A 243 -11.54 10.56 20.09
CA ALA A 243 -12.43 11.65 20.50
C ALA A 243 -11.87 13.02 20.10
N GLU A 244 -10.58 13.26 20.31
CA GLU A 244 -9.92 14.52 19.97
C GLU A 244 -9.91 14.78 18.45
N LEU A 245 -9.73 13.74 17.63
CA LEU A 245 -9.61 13.83 16.18
C LEU A 245 -10.92 13.52 15.43
N ASN A 246 -12.04 13.42 16.15
CA ASN A 246 -13.36 13.11 15.59
C ASN A 246 -13.37 11.78 14.80
N MET A 247 -12.76 10.74 15.37
CA MET A 247 -12.62 9.42 14.76
C MET A 247 -13.32 8.31 15.54
N GLN A 248 -14.18 8.66 16.52
CA GLN A 248 -14.72 7.73 17.52
C GLN A 248 -15.36 6.50 16.88
N SER A 249 -16.26 6.67 15.93
CA SER A 249 -16.98 5.54 15.33
C SER A 249 -16.05 4.64 14.50
N LYS A 250 -15.17 5.22 13.67
CA LYS A 250 -14.20 4.43 12.89
C LYS A 250 -13.21 3.68 13.78
N HIS A 251 -12.70 4.35 14.81
CA HIS A 251 -11.80 3.73 15.78
C HIS A 251 -12.53 2.64 16.59
N SER A 252 -13.75 2.92 17.06
CA SER A 252 -14.52 1.97 17.86
C SER A 252 -14.78 0.67 17.10
N ILE A 253 -15.22 0.75 15.85
CA ILE A 253 -15.50 -0.46 15.06
C ILE A 253 -14.22 -1.24 14.74
N GLU A 254 -13.12 -0.56 14.41
CA GLU A 254 -11.82 -1.18 14.16
C GLU A 254 -11.29 -1.89 15.41
N LYS A 255 -11.30 -1.21 16.56
CA LYS A 255 -10.85 -1.73 17.85
C LYS A 255 -11.66 -2.95 18.27
N GLN A 256 -13.00 -2.86 18.28
CA GLN A 256 -13.84 -3.97 18.67
C GLN A 256 -13.66 -5.18 17.73
N THR A 257 -13.56 -4.96 16.42
CA THR A 257 -13.32 -6.04 15.47
C THR A 257 -11.99 -6.75 15.76
N ALA A 258 -10.91 -5.99 16.01
CA ALA A 258 -9.62 -6.55 16.39
C ALA A 258 -9.69 -7.47 17.62
N HIS A 259 -10.56 -7.14 18.59
CA HIS A 259 -10.73 -7.93 19.82
C HIS A 259 -11.60 -9.18 19.63
N PHE A 260 -12.57 -9.17 18.70
CA PHE A 260 -13.57 -10.24 18.58
C PHE A 260 -13.29 -11.27 17.48
N VAL A 261 -12.53 -10.93 16.44
CA VAL A 261 -12.20 -11.90 15.37
C VAL A 261 -11.34 -13.06 15.84
N ASP A 262 -11.30 -14.12 15.05
CA ASP A 262 -10.47 -15.29 15.35
C ASP A 262 -8.98 -15.03 15.13
N CYS A 263 -8.66 -14.23 14.11
CA CYS A 263 -7.29 -13.87 13.81
C CYS A 263 -7.22 -12.39 13.43
N PHE A 264 -6.49 -11.61 14.21
CA PHE A 264 -6.23 -10.21 13.93
C PHE A 264 -4.84 -10.03 13.34
N THR A 265 -4.74 -9.36 12.19
CA THR A 265 -3.51 -9.24 11.41
C THR A 265 -3.27 -7.82 10.93
N THR A 266 -2.03 -7.53 10.59
CA THR A 266 -1.61 -6.29 9.92
C THR A 266 -0.48 -6.55 8.95
N VAL A 267 -0.01 -5.52 8.23
CA VAL A 267 0.91 -5.67 7.09
C VAL A 267 2.38 -5.46 7.43
N SER A 268 2.71 -4.93 8.61
CA SER A 268 4.10 -4.66 9.00
C SER A 268 4.28 -4.57 10.51
N ASP A 269 5.53 -4.67 10.96
CA ASP A 269 5.87 -4.55 12.39
C ASP A 269 5.59 -3.14 12.93
N ILE A 270 5.76 -2.08 12.12
CA ILE A 270 5.44 -0.71 12.56
C ILE A 270 3.93 -0.54 12.80
N THR A 271 3.09 -1.07 11.92
CA THR A 271 1.63 -1.05 12.11
C THR A 271 1.20 -1.97 13.25
N ALA A 272 1.92 -3.08 13.49
CA ALA A 272 1.66 -3.95 14.65
C ALA A 272 1.87 -3.24 15.99
N LEU A 273 2.85 -2.33 16.06
CA LEU A 273 3.03 -1.46 17.22
C LEU A 273 1.84 -0.50 17.40
N GLU A 274 1.36 0.11 16.31
CA GLU A 274 0.15 0.95 16.35
C GLU A 274 -1.08 0.17 16.83
N CYS A 275 -1.29 -1.04 16.32
CA CYS A 275 -2.39 -1.91 16.75
C CYS A 275 -2.32 -2.19 18.26
N LYS A 276 -1.14 -2.54 18.75
CA LYS A 276 -0.93 -2.84 20.17
C LYS A 276 -1.27 -1.65 21.06
N GLU A 277 -0.74 -0.46 20.74
CA GLU A 277 -0.84 0.72 21.61
C GLU A 277 -2.14 1.51 21.42
N LEU A 278 -2.68 1.58 20.19
CA LEU A 278 -3.86 2.40 19.89
C LEU A 278 -5.17 1.60 19.89
N LEU A 279 -5.14 0.29 19.56
CA LEU A 279 -6.32 -0.58 19.60
C LEU A 279 -6.33 -1.47 20.86
N ASP A 280 -5.35 -1.33 21.75
CA ASP A 280 -5.18 -2.20 22.93
C ASP A 280 -5.15 -3.69 22.57
N LYS A 281 -4.67 -4.04 21.38
CA LYS A 281 -4.68 -5.40 20.86
C LYS A 281 -3.45 -5.69 20.03
N PRO A 282 -2.52 -6.55 20.52
CA PRO A 282 -1.45 -7.06 19.67
C PRO A 282 -2.02 -7.92 18.54
N VAL A 283 -1.41 -7.85 17.37
CA VAL A 283 -1.80 -8.70 16.23
C VAL A 283 -1.37 -10.16 16.45
N ASP A 284 -2.15 -11.10 15.92
CA ASP A 284 -1.78 -12.51 15.92
C ASP A 284 -0.65 -12.77 14.90
N PHE A 285 -0.71 -12.14 13.70
CA PHE A 285 0.30 -12.26 12.64
C PHE A 285 0.53 -10.95 11.91
N VAL A 286 1.75 -10.80 11.38
CA VAL A 286 2.09 -9.77 10.39
C VAL A 286 2.08 -10.43 9.00
N LEU A 287 1.27 -9.90 8.09
CA LEU A 287 1.09 -10.37 6.71
C LEU A 287 1.72 -9.36 5.75
N PRO A 288 3.02 -9.46 5.45
CA PRO A 288 3.67 -8.48 4.59
C PRO A 288 3.07 -8.48 3.18
N ASN A 289 3.00 -7.32 2.55
CA ASN A 289 2.42 -7.17 1.23
C ASN A 289 3.41 -7.61 0.15
N GLY A 290 3.09 -8.70 -0.51
CA GLY A 290 3.83 -9.21 -1.66
C GLY A 290 3.47 -8.48 -2.96
N PHE A 291 4.08 -8.91 -4.04
CA PHE A 291 3.75 -8.46 -5.38
C PHE A 291 4.04 -9.57 -6.40
N GLU A 292 3.63 -9.34 -7.64
CA GLU A 292 4.02 -10.14 -8.79
C GLU A 292 4.98 -9.34 -9.68
N ASN A 293 5.91 -10.01 -10.32
CA ASN A 293 6.90 -9.33 -11.18
C ASN A 293 6.69 -9.56 -12.67
N ASP A 294 5.53 -10.08 -13.06
CA ASP A 294 5.22 -10.41 -14.46
C ASP A 294 5.13 -9.15 -15.35
N PHE A 295 4.78 -8.00 -14.76
CA PHE A 295 4.73 -6.72 -15.44
C PHE A 295 6.11 -6.05 -15.63
N VAL A 296 7.18 -6.57 -15.01
CA VAL A 296 8.53 -6.04 -15.18
C VAL A 296 9.11 -6.54 -16.50
N PRO A 297 9.50 -5.63 -17.42
CA PRO A 297 10.09 -6.03 -18.70
C PRO A 297 11.38 -6.84 -18.51
N LYS A 298 11.65 -7.76 -19.42
CA LYS A 298 12.83 -8.64 -19.34
C LYS A 298 13.74 -8.47 -20.55
N GLY A 299 15.01 -8.79 -20.41
CA GLY A 299 16.00 -8.84 -21.50
C GLY A 299 16.15 -7.53 -22.26
N SER A 300 16.15 -7.60 -23.58
CA SER A 300 16.30 -6.44 -24.47
C SER A 300 15.16 -5.42 -24.34
N THR A 301 13.94 -5.88 -24.03
CA THR A 301 12.78 -5.00 -23.82
C THR A 301 12.99 -4.09 -22.60
N PHE A 302 13.55 -4.62 -21.51
CA PHE A 302 13.90 -3.82 -20.34
C PHE A 302 14.89 -2.70 -20.71
N THR A 303 15.95 -3.05 -21.42
CA THR A 303 16.99 -2.09 -21.83
C THR A 303 16.43 -1.02 -22.76
N ALA A 304 15.58 -1.40 -23.73
CA ALA A 304 14.97 -0.48 -24.68
C ALA A 304 14.02 0.50 -23.97
N LYS A 305 13.12 -0.01 -23.13
CA LYS A 305 12.17 0.82 -22.35
C LYS A 305 12.90 1.77 -21.39
N ARG A 306 13.94 1.29 -20.69
CA ARG A 306 14.77 2.14 -19.84
C ARG A 306 15.39 3.30 -20.63
N LYS A 307 16.00 3.01 -21.79
CA LYS A 307 16.59 4.04 -22.65
C LYS A 307 15.55 5.05 -23.13
N GLN A 308 14.37 4.58 -23.53
CA GLN A 308 13.27 5.43 -23.96
C GLN A 308 12.81 6.37 -22.82
N ALA A 309 12.55 5.82 -21.64
CA ALA A 309 12.10 6.57 -20.48
C ALA A 309 13.14 7.61 -20.05
N ARG A 310 14.42 7.20 -19.95
CA ARG A 310 15.51 8.12 -19.60
C ARG A 310 15.62 9.28 -20.59
N LYS A 311 15.57 8.98 -21.90
CA LYS A 311 15.59 10.00 -22.96
C LYS A 311 14.41 10.97 -22.80
N ARG A 312 13.20 10.48 -22.47
CA ARG A 312 12.02 11.34 -22.28
C ARG A 312 12.15 12.23 -21.05
N LEU A 313 12.59 11.68 -19.92
CA LEU A 313 12.81 12.45 -18.68
C LEU A 313 13.82 13.58 -18.90
N LEU A 314 14.97 13.27 -19.49
CA LEU A 314 16.00 14.29 -19.77
C LEU A 314 15.52 15.33 -20.80
N ARG A 315 14.76 14.90 -21.83
CA ARG A 315 14.21 15.83 -22.81
C ARG A 315 13.21 16.82 -22.18
N VAL A 316 12.35 16.35 -21.27
CA VAL A 316 11.41 17.22 -20.53
C VAL A 316 12.19 18.20 -19.63
N ALA A 317 13.19 17.71 -18.92
CA ALA A 317 14.04 18.55 -18.09
C ALA A 317 14.75 19.63 -18.92
N ASN A 318 15.37 19.26 -20.05
CA ASN A 318 16.04 20.18 -20.95
C ASN A 318 15.06 21.24 -21.52
N ALA A 319 13.86 20.79 -21.93
CA ALA A 319 12.83 21.69 -22.46
C ALA A 319 12.35 22.71 -21.43
N LEU A 320 12.24 22.31 -20.15
CA LEU A 320 11.85 23.22 -19.06
C LEU A 320 12.96 24.23 -18.72
N THR A 321 14.19 23.74 -18.57
CA THR A 321 15.29 24.50 -17.95
C THR A 321 16.22 25.17 -18.94
N GLY A 322 16.14 24.83 -20.24
CA GLY A 322 17.08 25.33 -21.25
C GLY A 322 18.49 24.81 -21.08
N ASP A 323 18.66 23.72 -20.32
CA ASP A 323 19.94 23.05 -20.13
C ASP A 323 20.17 21.93 -21.15
N CYS A 324 21.34 21.32 -21.11
CA CYS A 324 21.69 20.14 -21.87
C CYS A 324 22.12 19.02 -20.90
N PHE A 325 21.14 18.27 -20.41
CA PHE A 325 21.36 17.06 -19.63
C PHE A 325 21.51 15.87 -20.58
N ASP A 326 22.46 15.02 -20.29
CA ASP A 326 22.84 13.86 -21.11
C ASP A 326 22.76 12.55 -20.30
N ASP A 327 23.27 11.46 -20.90
CA ASP A 327 23.24 10.13 -20.28
C ASP A 327 24.09 10.01 -19.01
N ASP A 328 25.02 10.92 -18.72
CA ASP A 328 25.79 10.95 -17.47
C ASP A 328 25.05 11.64 -16.31
N THR A 329 23.99 12.36 -16.62
CA THR A 329 23.14 13.03 -15.63
C THR A 329 22.43 12.01 -14.74
N LEU A 330 22.50 12.19 -13.42
CA LEU A 330 21.80 11.35 -12.45
C LEU A 330 20.32 11.74 -12.38
N ILE A 331 19.42 10.78 -12.60
CA ILE A 331 17.97 10.98 -12.48
C ILE A 331 17.51 10.38 -11.16
N VAL A 332 16.92 11.24 -10.30
CA VAL A 332 16.40 10.86 -8.98
C VAL A 332 14.92 11.19 -8.92
N SER A 333 14.08 10.31 -8.37
CA SER A 333 12.66 10.64 -8.22
C SER A 333 12.07 10.24 -6.87
N THR A 334 10.97 10.89 -6.51
CA THR A 334 10.02 10.44 -5.50
C THR A 334 8.63 10.36 -6.12
N SER A 335 7.84 9.38 -5.71
CA SER A 335 6.48 9.17 -6.25
C SER A 335 5.54 8.61 -5.19
N GLY A 336 4.24 8.73 -5.44
CA GLY A 336 3.20 8.23 -4.55
C GLY A 336 2.00 9.17 -4.47
N ARG A 337 1.20 9.06 -3.39
CA ARG A 337 0.09 9.98 -3.12
C ARG A 337 0.62 11.33 -2.65
N TYR A 338 -0.11 12.40 -2.95
CA TYR A 338 0.24 13.73 -2.49
C TYR A 338 -0.09 13.91 -0.99
N GLU A 339 0.69 13.28 -0.15
CA GLU A 339 0.68 13.45 1.30
C GLU A 339 2.02 14.07 1.72
N PHE A 340 2.08 15.41 1.69
CA PHE A 340 3.31 16.21 1.71
C PHE A 340 4.29 15.79 2.81
N ARG A 341 3.82 15.64 4.07
CA ARG A 341 4.62 15.21 5.21
C ARG A 341 4.68 13.68 5.34
N ASN A 342 3.54 13.00 5.22
CA ASN A 342 3.49 11.56 5.48
C ASN A 342 4.31 10.75 4.47
N LYS A 343 4.36 11.19 3.20
CA LYS A 343 5.22 10.58 2.18
C LYS A 343 6.64 11.17 2.16
N GLY A 344 6.93 12.16 3.02
CA GLY A 344 8.25 12.77 3.13
C GLY A 344 8.66 13.60 1.92
N ILE A 345 7.68 14.14 1.18
CA ILE A 345 7.96 15.02 0.04
C ILE A 345 8.74 16.25 0.50
N ASP A 346 8.38 16.80 1.66
CA ASP A 346 9.07 17.89 2.33
C ASP A 346 10.55 17.60 2.59
N VAL A 347 10.85 16.42 3.13
CA VAL A 347 12.22 15.97 3.41
C VAL A 347 13.00 15.75 2.11
N PHE A 348 12.34 15.22 1.08
CA PHE A 348 12.96 15.06 -0.24
C PHE A 348 13.34 16.42 -0.85
N VAL A 349 12.43 17.39 -0.84
CA VAL A 349 12.71 18.78 -1.32
C VAL A 349 13.90 19.37 -0.56
N GLU A 350 13.92 19.23 0.77
CA GLU A 350 15.03 19.74 1.59
C GLU A 350 16.36 19.02 1.28
N ALA A 351 16.35 17.72 1.08
CA ALA A 351 17.56 16.97 0.70
C ALA A 351 18.11 17.41 -0.66
N ILE A 352 17.24 17.63 -1.65
CA ILE A 352 17.64 18.15 -2.96
C ILE A 352 18.10 19.61 -2.87
N ASN A 353 17.49 20.43 -2.01
CA ASN A 353 17.97 21.78 -1.74
C ASN A 353 19.40 21.78 -1.19
N ARG A 354 19.70 20.96 -0.20
CA ARG A 354 21.06 20.80 0.36
C ARG A 354 22.06 20.28 -0.68
N LEU A 355 21.61 19.41 -1.57
CA LEU A 355 22.45 18.85 -2.63
C LEU A 355 22.92 19.93 -3.62
N ARG A 356 22.14 21.01 -3.82
CA ARG A 356 22.52 22.16 -4.68
C ARG A 356 23.83 22.81 -4.24
N PHE A 357 24.13 22.79 -2.96
CA PHE A 357 25.31 23.43 -2.36
C PHE A 357 26.43 22.44 -2.06
N SER A 358 26.30 21.20 -2.51
CA SER A 358 27.30 20.17 -2.25
C SER A 358 28.55 20.34 -3.14
N GLU A 359 29.72 20.42 -2.52
CA GLU A 359 31.01 20.37 -3.19
C GLU A 359 31.42 18.95 -3.60
N LYS A 360 30.84 17.91 -2.95
CA LYS A 360 31.15 16.50 -3.20
C LYS A 360 30.42 15.93 -4.42
N LEU A 361 29.36 16.60 -4.87
CA LEU A 361 28.58 16.13 -6.00
C LEU A 361 29.38 16.25 -7.30
N ASN A 362 29.63 15.15 -7.97
CA ASN A 362 30.47 15.07 -9.19
C ASN A 362 29.65 14.97 -10.48
N LYS A 363 28.33 14.84 -10.40
CA LYS A 363 27.39 14.73 -11.54
C LYS A 363 26.35 15.84 -11.53
N LYS A 364 25.75 16.10 -12.69
CA LYS A 364 24.48 16.84 -12.76
C LYS A 364 23.35 15.94 -12.24
N VAL A 365 22.38 16.52 -11.57
CA VAL A 365 21.22 15.81 -11.02
C VAL A 365 19.93 16.46 -11.50
N VAL A 366 19.02 15.65 -12.02
CA VAL A 366 17.63 16.04 -12.26
C VAL A 366 16.75 15.22 -11.35
N ALA A 367 16.08 15.90 -10.43
CA ALA A 367 15.15 15.29 -9.49
C ALA A 367 13.70 15.53 -9.90
N PHE A 368 12.84 14.52 -9.77
CA PHE A 368 11.42 14.61 -10.08
C PHE A 368 10.57 14.29 -8.85
N ILE A 369 9.49 15.07 -8.67
CA ILE A 369 8.42 14.79 -7.72
C ILE A 369 7.21 14.34 -8.53
N GLU A 370 6.94 13.05 -8.58
CA GLU A 370 5.92 12.40 -9.41
C GLU A 370 4.69 12.07 -8.54
N VAL A 371 3.96 13.09 -8.11
CA VAL A 371 2.78 12.93 -7.24
C VAL A 371 1.59 13.70 -7.80
N PRO A 372 0.41 13.06 -7.96
CA PRO A 372 -0.74 13.70 -8.56
C PRO A 372 -1.30 14.78 -7.62
N GLY A 373 -1.24 16.04 -8.06
CA GLY A 373 -1.86 17.19 -7.41
C GLY A 373 -3.26 17.49 -7.98
N TRP A 374 -3.80 18.64 -7.65
CA TRP A 374 -5.04 19.13 -8.26
C TRP A 374 -4.74 19.73 -9.63
N VAL A 375 -4.51 18.83 -10.59
CA VAL A 375 -3.99 19.14 -11.93
C VAL A 375 -5.05 19.84 -12.80
N GLY A 376 -4.64 20.95 -13.45
CA GLY A 376 -5.45 21.68 -14.42
C GLY A 376 -5.21 21.24 -15.87
N GLY A 377 -4.09 20.56 -16.16
CA GLY A 377 -3.72 20.08 -17.48
C GLY A 377 -2.24 20.22 -17.78
N PRO A 378 -1.74 19.63 -18.89
CA PRO A 378 -0.36 19.82 -19.33
C PRO A 378 -0.09 21.26 -19.76
N ARG A 379 1.14 21.71 -19.57
CA ARG A 379 1.57 23.07 -20.01
C ARG A 379 1.70 23.11 -21.52
N GLU A 380 0.93 23.99 -22.16
CA GLU A 380 0.90 24.14 -23.62
C GLU A 380 2.23 24.68 -24.17
N ASP A 381 2.91 25.56 -23.44
CA ASP A 381 4.23 26.09 -23.82
C ASP A 381 5.31 25.00 -23.82
N LEU A 382 5.25 24.07 -22.84
CA LEU A 382 6.14 22.92 -22.78
C LEU A 382 5.81 21.90 -23.89
N GLN A 383 4.52 21.64 -24.13
CA GLN A 383 4.09 20.76 -25.23
C GLN A 383 4.56 21.28 -26.59
N ALA A 384 4.35 22.56 -26.86
CA ALA A 384 4.78 23.21 -28.11
C ALA A 384 6.30 23.08 -28.29
N ARG A 385 7.07 23.35 -27.23
CA ARG A 385 8.53 23.20 -27.26
C ARG A 385 8.98 21.77 -27.50
N LEU A 386 8.38 20.79 -26.84
CA LEU A 386 8.69 19.37 -27.03
C LEU A 386 8.34 18.87 -28.44
N CYS A 387 7.34 19.46 -29.11
CA CYS A 387 6.93 19.08 -30.46
C CYS A 387 7.78 19.74 -31.57
N HIS A 388 8.22 20.98 -31.36
CA HIS A 388 8.77 21.82 -32.43
C HIS A 388 10.26 22.11 -32.32
N GLU A 389 10.87 21.92 -31.16
CA GLU A 389 12.28 22.23 -30.92
C GLU A 389 13.09 20.95 -30.69
N GLU A 390 14.28 20.85 -31.30
CA GLU A 390 15.22 19.76 -31.06
C GLU A 390 16.21 20.09 -29.96
N THR A 391 16.56 21.38 -29.80
CA THR A 391 17.50 21.90 -28.79
C THR A 391 16.84 23.05 -28.02
N PHE A 392 17.25 23.27 -26.78
CA PHE A 392 16.64 24.21 -25.86
C PHE A 392 17.70 25.14 -25.28
N ASP A 393 17.70 26.41 -25.69
CA ASP A 393 18.75 27.37 -25.32
C ASP A 393 18.37 28.32 -24.15
N SER A 394 17.10 28.29 -23.74
CA SER A 394 16.59 29.15 -22.66
C SER A 394 15.56 28.42 -21.82
N PRO A 395 15.44 28.73 -20.52
CA PRO A 395 14.38 28.16 -19.68
C PRO A 395 13.00 28.69 -20.10
N LEU A 396 11.96 27.90 -19.87
CA LEU A 396 10.58 28.37 -19.85
C LEU A 396 10.32 29.26 -18.64
N SER A 397 9.26 30.04 -18.68
CA SER A 397 8.77 30.72 -17.48
C SER A 397 8.40 29.63 -16.43
N HIS A 398 8.82 29.84 -15.18
CA HIS A 398 8.57 28.85 -14.10
C HIS A 398 9.02 27.42 -14.45
N PRO A 399 10.32 27.16 -14.63
CA PRO A 399 10.84 25.87 -15.11
C PRO A 399 10.85 24.77 -14.03
N VAL A 400 9.86 24.78 -13.12
CA VAL A 400 9.83 23.92 -11.93
C VAL A 400 8.65 22.94 -11.91
N TYR A 401 7.71 23.02 -12.85
CA TYR A 401 6.58 22.11 -12.96
C TYR A 401 6.18 21.83 -14.41
N THR A 402 5.53 20.67 -14.63
CA THR A 402 5.18 20.18 -15.98
C THR A 402 3.71 20.41 -16.34
N HIS A 403 2.84 20.54 -15.37
CA HIS A 403 1.39 20.69 -15.54
C HIS A 403 0.90 21.84 -14.69
N TRP A 404 -0.15 22.53 -15.15
CA TRP A 404 -0.85 23.55 -14.39
C TRP A 404 -1.60 22.93 -13.21
N LEU A 405 -1.69 23.67 -12.11
CA LEU A 405 -2.47 23.32 -10.93
C LEU A 405 -3.60 24.32 -10.72
N HIS A 406 -4.78 23.86 -10.31
CA HIS A 406 -5.89 24.73 -9.94
C HIS A 406 -5.60 25.56 -8.67
N ASN A 407 -4.75 25.07 -7.78
CA ASN A 407 -4.35 25.70 -6.51
C ASN A 407 -2.87 26.11 -6.49
N GLN A 408 -2.31 26.50 -7.61
CA GLN A 408 -0.86 26.72 -7.81
C GLN A 408 -0.22 27.61 -6.75
N ASP A 409 -0.89 28.69 -6.36
CA ASP A 409 -0.38 29.67 -5.38
C ASP A 409 -0.36 29.14 -3.93
N ASN A 410 -1.10 28.06 -3.66
CA ASN A 410 -1.25 27.44 -2.34
C ASN A 410 -0.74 25.99 -2.32
N ASP A 411 -0.06 25.54 -3.37
CA ASP A 411 0.49 24.19 -3.42
C ASP A 411 1.71 24.05 -2.50
N SER A 412 1.75 23.01 -1.68
CA SER A 412 2.78 22.83 -0.66
C SER A 412 4.17 22.58 -1.26
N VAL A 413 4.25 21.85 -2.38
CA VAL A 413 5.54 21.58 -3.06
C VAL A 413 6.09 22.86 -3.67
N LEU A 414 5.27 23.56 -4.45
CA LEU A 414 5.67 24.81 -5.09
C LEU A 414 5.98 25.90 -4.06
N GLY A 415 5.19 26.00 -3.00
CA GLY A 415 5.42 26.93 -1.89
C GLY A 415 6.77 26.69 -1.20
N MET A 416 7.11 25.43 -0.91
CA MET A 416 8.40 25.08 -0.33
C MET A 416 9.55 25.33 -1.31
N MET A 417 9.44 24.92 -2.58
CA MET A 417 10.46 25.18 -3.59
C MET A 417 10.73 26.70 -3.73
N ASN A 418 9.67 27.50 -3.78
CA ASN A 418 9.79 28.96 -3.85
C ASN A 418 10.48 29.54 -2.60
N SER A 419 10.10 29.12 -1.40
CA SER A 419 10.71 29.59 -0.14
C SER A 419 12.20 29.27 -0.04
N LEU A 420 12.65 28.18 -0.66
CA LEU A 420 14.05 27.75 -0.72
C LEU A 420 14.80 28.31 -1.96
N GLY A 421 14.16 29.13 -2.78
CA GLY A 421 14.76 29.69 -4.00
C GLY A 421 15.15 28.62 -5.02
N MET A 422 14.35 27.54 -5.12
CA MET A 422 14.56 26.43 -6.07
C MET A 422 13.84 26.73 -7.38
N ASN A 423 14.38 27.63 -8.17
CA ASN A 423 13.79 28.12 -9.41
C ASN A 423 14.41 27.52 -10.69
N ASN A 424 15.24 26.47 -10.55
CA ASN A 424 15.90 25.77 -11.65
C ASN A 424 16.70 26.68 -12.59
N GLU A 425 17.44 27.65 -12.01
CA GLU A 425 18.32 28.54 -12.78
C GLU A 425 19.18 27.79 -13.78
N LYS A 426 19.32 28.35 -15.00
CA LYS A 426 20.15 27.76 -16.04
C LYS A 426 21.56 27.50 -15.50
N ASP A 427 22.19 26.42 -15.97
CA ASP A 427 23.52 25.95 -15.58
C ASP A 427 23.66 25.49 -14.10
N SER A 428 22.59 25.54 -13.29
CA SER A 428 22.58 24.90 -11.98
C SER A 428 22.75 23.38 -12.10
N ARG A 429 23.65 22.81 -11.30
CA ARG A 429 23.97 21.37 -11.36
C ARG A 429 22.84 20.47 -10.88
N VAL A 430 21.92 20.98 -10.09
CA VAL A 430 20.79 20.23 -9.50
C VAL A 430 19.48 20.93 -9.87
N LYS A 431 18.57 20.18 -10.47
CA LYS A 431 17.22 20.64 -10.79
C LYS A 431 16.20 19.82 -10.03
N LEU A 432 15.09 20.46 -9.65
CA LEU A 432 13.93 19.77 -9.08
C LEU A 432 12.69 20.13 -9.89
N ILE A 433 12.00 19.12 -10.42
CA ILE A 433 10.85 19.29 -11.31
C ILE A 433 9.64 18.61 -10.69
N PHE A 434 8.56 19.35 -10.49
CA PHE A 434 7.29 18.82 -10.01
C PHE A 434 6.43 18.32 -11.17
N VAL A 435 5.95 17.08 -11.07
CA VAL A 435 5.10 16.39 -12.03
C VAL A 435 3.76 16.08 -11.36
N PRO A 436 2.82 17.06 -11.30
CA PRO A 436 1.60 16.96 -10.50
C PRO A 436 0.47 16.20 -11.20
N CYS A 437 0.75 15.12 -11.92
CA CYS A 437 -0.27 14.38 -12.65
C CYS A 437 -0.14 12.87 -12.47
N TYR A 438 -1.21 12.15 -12.78
CA TYR A 438 -1.14 10.70 -12.93
C TYR A 438 -0.43 10.34 -14.24
N LEU A 439 0.63 9.55 -14.14
CA LEU A 439 1.40 9.04 -15.28
C LEU A 439 0.70 7.81 -15.89
N THR A 440 -0.33 8.06 -16.69
CA THR A 440 -1.17 7.02 -17.31
C THR A 440 -0.70 6.59 -18.70
N GLY A 441 0.31 7.26 -19.26
CA GLY A 441 0.76 7.12 -20.65
C GLY A 441 0.09 8.10 -21.61
N HIS A 442 -0.76 9.00 -21.12
CA HIS A 442 -1.50 10.01 -21.89
C HIS A 442 -1.60 11.33 -21.13
N ASP A 443 -0.53 11.69 -20.42
CA ASP A 443 -0.47 12.91 -19.62
C ASP A 443 -0.18 14.18 -20.45
N GLY A 444 0.18 14.02 -21.74
CA GLY A 444 0.48 15.10 -22.66
C GLY A 444 1.87 15.70 -22.57
N ILE A 445 2.70 15.27 -21.61
CA ILE A 445 4.10 15.71 -21.44
C ILE A 445 5.06 14.53 -21.54
N PHE A 446 4.89 13.50 -20.73
CA PHE A 446 5.75 12.30 -20.78
C PHE A 446 5.21 11.24 -21.73
N ASP A 447 3.90 11.03 -21.74
CA ASP A 447 3.19 10.02 -22.50
C ASP A 447 3.77 8.60 -22.32
N LEU A 448 4.23 8.36 -21.09
CA LEU A 448 4.73 7.08 -20.61
C LEU A 448 4.00 6.70 -19.33
N SER A 449 3.76 5.40 -19.14
CA SER A 449 3.15 4.91 -17.91
C SER A 449 4.11 5.11 -16.71
N TYR A 450 3.54 5.17 -15.50
CA TYR A 450 4.32 5.27 -14.27
C TYR A 450 5.46 4.23 -14.21
N TYR A 451 5.16 2.97 -14.54
CA TYR A 451 6.17 1.92 -14.53
C TYR A 451 7.26 2.09 -15.61
N ASP A 452 6.91 2.66 -16.77
CA ASP A 452 7.92 3.00 -17.78
C ASP A 452 8.80 4.16 -17.31
N ILE A 453 8.24 5.16 -16.62
CA ILE A 453 9.00 6.28 -16.02
C ILE A 453 9.95 5.77 -14.93
N VAL A 454 9.49 4.91 -14.01
CA VAL A 454 10.34 4.33 -12.95
C VAL A 454 11.60 3.68 -13.56
N LEU A 455 11.47 2.96 -14.66
CA LEU A 455 12.62 2.36 -15.38
C LEU A 455 13.71 3.38 -15.76
N GLY A 456 13.33 4.62 -16.04
CA GLY A 456 14.24 5.71 -16.45
C GLY A 456 15.11 6.23 -15.33
N ASN A 457 14.71 6.07 -14.08
CA ASN A 457 15.41 6.58 -12.91
C ASN A 457 16.70 5.80 -12.60
N ASP A 458 17.64 6.48 -11.96
CA ASP A 458 18.84 5.88 -11.42
C ASP A 458 18.67 5.52 -9.94
N LEU A 459 17.97 6.36 -9.20
CA LEU A 459 17.71 6.22 -7.78
C LEU A 459 16.30 6.76 -7.46
N CYS A 460 15.51 6.05 -6.67
CA CYS A 460 14.25 6.53 -6.14
C CYS A 460 14.37 6.81 -4.63
N VAL A 461 13.63 7.81 -4.13
CA VAL A 461 13.69 8.24 -2.74
C VAL A 461 12.28 8.32 -2.16
N TYR A 462 11.99 7.51 -1.14
CA TYR A 462 10.67 7.39 -0.50
C TYR A 462 10.81 7.62 1.01
N PRO A 463 11.05 8.86 1.47
CA PRO A 463 11.41 9.13 2.85
C PRO A 463 10.16 9.27 3.73
N SER A 464 9.24 8.32 3.64
CA SER A 464 7.94 8.37 4.31
C SER A 464 8.07 8.43 5.84
N TYR A 465 7.25 9.30 6.44
CA TYR A 465 7.01 9.35 7.88
C TYR A 465 5.91 8.36 8.30
N TYR A 466 4.85 8.23 7.49
CA TYR A 466 3.76 7.29 7.73
C TYR A 466 3.57 6.39 6.51
N GLU A 467 4.01 5.16 6.59
CA GLU A 467 3.95 4.20 5.50
C GLU A 467 3.79 2.77 6.04
N PRO A 468 2.56 2.26 6.18
CA PRO A 468 2.33 0.92 6.73
C PRO A 468 3.11 -0.19 6.03
N TRP A 469 3.23 -0.14 4.71
CA TRP A 469 4.08 -1.06 3.95
C TRP A 469 5.07 -0.30 3.06
N GLY A 470 4.62 0.20 1.91
CA GLY A 470 5.44 0.90 0.92
C GLY A 470 5.58 0.09 -0.37
N TYR A 471 4.58 0.18 -1.25
CA TYR A 471 4.65 -0.43 -2.57
C TYR A 471 5.65 0.28 -3.48
N THR A 472 5.72 1.61 -3.43
CA THR A 472 6.62 2.39 -4.30
C THR A 472 8.09 1.99 -4.18
N PRO A 473 8.70 1.82 -2.98
CA PRO A 473 10.05 1.29 -2.90
C PRO A 473 10.16 -0.17 -3.35
N LEU A 474 9.15 -1.01 -3.10
CA LEU A 474 9.14 -2.40 -3.58
C LEU A 474 9.09 -2.47 -5.12
N GLU A 475 8.27 -1.64 -5.75
CA GLU A 475 8.19 -1.51 -7.20
C GLU A 475 9.50 -1.00 -7.80
N ALA A 476 10.11 0.04 -7.22
CA ALA A 476 11.40 0.55 -7.67
C ALA A 476 12.46 -0.56 -7.72
N VAL A 477 12.62 -1.33 -6.63
CA VAL A 477 13.62 -2.42 -6.60
C VAL A 477 13.25 -3.57 -7.55
N ALA A 478 11.96 -3.82 -7.81
CA ALA A 478 11.53 -4.79 -8.81
C ALA A 478 11.94 -4.37 -10.22
N PHE A 479 11.88 -3.07 -10.52
CA PHE A 479 12.38 -2.48 -11.75
C PHE A 479 13.90 -2.27 -11.75
N LYS A 480 14.63 -2.85 -10.81
CA LYS A 480 16.10 -2.73 -10.66
C LYS A 480 16.54 -1.28 -10.45
N VAL A 481 15.73 -0.47 -9.85
CA VAL A 481 16.06 0.89 -9.44
C VAL A 481 16.32 0.88 -7.94
N PRO A 482 17.57 1.14 -7.51
CA PRO A 482 17.89 1.26 -6.09
C PRO A 482 17.05 2.37 -5.45
N CYS A 483 16.75 2.23 -4.16
CA CYS A 483 15.95 3.23 -3.50
C CYS A 483 16.41 3.57 -2.09
N ILE A 484 16.00 4.74 -1.62
CA ILE A 484 16.11 5.19 -0.23
C ILE A 484 14.71 5.14 0.38
N THR A 485 14.57 4.52 1.53
CA THR A 485 13.31 4.48 2.32
C THR A 485 13.63 4.70 3.79
N THR A 486 12.64 4.61 4.67
CA THR A 486 12.83 4.80 6.11
C THR A 486 12.47 3.56 6.91
N ASP A 487 12.89 3.51 8.16
CA ASP A 487 12.48 2.48 9.13
C ASP A 487 11.07 2.73 9.73
N LEU A 488 10.40 3.82 9.35
CA LEU A 488 8.96 4.04 9.58
C LEU A 488 8.09 3.50 8.43
N ALA A 489 8.71 2.92 7.40
CA ALA A 489 8.02 2.19 6.35
C ALA A 489 8.17 0.68 6.57
N GLY A 490 7.07 -0.08 6.47
CA GLY A 490 7.09 -1.53 6.65
C GLY A 490 8.08 -2.24 5.73
N PHE A 491 8.17 -1.80 4.46
CA PHE A 491 9.16 -2.32 3.50
C PHE A 491 10.61 -2.06 3.96
N GLY A 492 10.91 -0.90 4.54
CA GLY A 492 12.24 -0.58 5.05
C GLY A 492 12.63 -1.50 6.21
N LEU A 493 11.73 -1.68 7.18
CA LEU A 493 11.95 -2.63 8.28
C LEU A 493 12.16 -4.05 7.76
N TRP A 494 11.33 -4.49 6.82
CA TRP A 494 11.47 -5.81 6.20
C TRP A 494 12.81 -5.97 5.45
N ALA A 495 13.27 -4.94 4.73
CA ALA A 495 14.56 -4.97 4.03
C ALA A 495 15.72 -5.16 5.02
N ASN A 496 15.72 -4.44 6.14
CA ASN A 496 16.70 -4.60 7.22
C ASN A 496 16.65 -6.01 7.85
N GLN A 497 15.45 -6.53 8.08
CA GLN A 497 15.27 -7.90 8.59
C GLN A 497 15.84 -8.97 7.64
N VAL A 498 15.57 -8.81 6.35
CA VAL A 498 16.08 -9.74 5.31
C VAL A 498 17.60 -9.73 5.21
N LYS A 499 18.22 -8.58 5.44
CA LYS A 499 19.68 -8.43 5.48
C LYS A 499 20.26 -8.90 6.84
N GLY A 500 19.52 -8.75 7.92
CA GLY A 500 19.97 -9.00 9.30
C GLY A 500 20.76 -7.84 9.91
N SER A 501 20.75 -6.66 9.26
CA SER A 501 21.39 -5.42 9.70
C SER A 501 20.79 -4.24 8.95
N ASP A 502 21.21 -3.01 9.27
CA ASP A 502 20.81 -1.83 8.52
C ASP A 502 21.25 -1.94 7.06
N SER A 503 20.33 -1.64 6.15
CA SER A 503 20.57 -1.72 4.71
C SER A 503 21.17 -0.42 4.20
N GLU A 504 22.22 -0.55 3.37
CA GLU A 504 22.92 0.54 2.71
C GLU A 504 22.62 0.55 1.21
N ILE A 505 22.95 1.64 0.51
CA ILE A 505 22.59 1.79 -0.90
C ILE A 505 23.26 0.72 -1.80
N GLU A 506 24.40 0.19 -1.43
CA GLU A 506 25.10 -0.91 -2.09
C GLU A 506 24.29 -2.20 -2.08
N ASP A 507 23.39 -2.37 -1.10
CA ASP A 507 22.44 -3.49 -1.02
C ASP A 507 21.24 -3.33 -1.95
N GLY A 508 21.14 -2.19 -2.64
CA GLY A 508 20.02 -1.82 -3.51
C GLY A 508 18.89 -1.07 -2.79
N VAL A 509 18.94 -0.98 -1.47
CA VAL A 509 18.01 -0.20 -0.64
C VAL A 509 18.80 0.42 0.51
N LYS A 510 18.74 1.75 0.66
CA LYS A 510 19.15 2.43 1.88
C LYS A 510 17.94 2.63 2.78
N VAL A 511 18.02 2.16 4.02
CA VAL A 511 17.02 2.44 5.04
C VAL A 511 17.54 3.51 5.97
N VAL A 512 16.86 4.67 6.00
CA VAL A 512 17.22 5.82 6.84
C VAL A 512 16.42 5.76 8.13
N HIS A 513 17.09 5.94 9.25
CA HIS A 513 16.42 6.08 10.54
C HIS A 513 15.62 7.39 10.59
N ARG A 514 14.30 7.30 10.82
CA ARG A 514 13.40 8.45 10.91
C ARG A 514 12.64 8.43 12.23
N THR A 515 12.50 9.62 12.84
CA THR A 515 11.70 9.86 14.05
C THR A 515 10.80 11.07 13.82
N ASP A 516 9.99 11.41 14.83
CA ASP A 516 9.15 12.61 14.79
C ASP A 516 9.98 13.92 14.70
N TYR A 517 11.27 13.89 15.11
CA TYR A 517 12.05 15.11 15.34
C TYR A 517 13.38 15.20 14.58
N ASN A 518 13.80 14.15 13.88
CA ASN A 518 15.10 14.13 13.19
C ASN A 518 15.04 14.53 11.70
N TYR A 519 14.12 15.39 11.34
CA TYR A 519 13.90 15.87 9.96
C TYR A 519 15.20 16.29 9.25
N ALA A 520 16.03 17.10 9.93
CA ALA A 520 17.28 17.61 9.37
C ALA A 520 18.31 16.50 9.09
N ASP A 521 18.38 15.49 9.98
CA ASP A 521 19.30 14.37 9.85
C ASP A 521 18.88 13.44 8.73
N VAL A 522 17.57 13.24 8.55
CA VAL A 522 17.02 12.46 7.44
C VAL A 522 17.33 13.12 6.10
N ALA A 523 17.12 14.44 5.97
CA ALA A 523 17.45 15.19 4.77
C ALA A 523 18.96 15.11 4.45
N GLU A 524 19.82 15.21 5.45
CA GLU A 524 21.28 15.08 5.28
C GLU A 524 21.69 13.66 4.90
N SER A 525 21.08 12.64 5.49
CA SER A 525 21.32 11.26 5.13
C SER A 525 20.94 10.95 3.67
N ILE A 526 19.78 11.46 3.21
CA ILE A 526 19.35 11.32 1.82
C ILE A 526 20.35 12.01 0.88
N LYS A 527 20.71 13.27 1.16
CA LYS A 527 21.71 14.02 0.39
C LYS A 527 23.03 13.23 0.27
N THR A 528 23.57 12.77 1.40
CA THR A 528 24.84 12.03 1.46
C THR A 528 24.74 10.72 0.68
N THR A 529 23.61 10.03 0.73
CA THR A 529 23.39 8.79 -0.04
C THR A 529 23.34 9.07 -1.54
N ILE A 530 22.72 10.19 -1.97
CA ILE A 530 22.74 10.60 -3.39
C ILE A 530 24.16 10.92 -3.85
N GLU A 531 24.96 11.62 -3.04
CA GLU A 531 26.38 11.92 -3.33
C GLU A 531 27.21 10.62 -3.46
N THR A 532 27.01 9.68 -2.54
CA THR A 532 27.67 8.37 -2.57
C THR A 532 27.32 7.62 -3.85
N PHE A 533 26.02 7.53 -4.18
CA PHE A 533 25.53 6.85 -5.38
C PHE A 533 26.03 7.54 -6.67
N ALA A 534 26.11 8.88 -6.69
CA ALA A 534 26.66 9.63 -7.82
C ALA A 534 28.15 9.32 -8.07
N SER A 535 28.90 8.96 -7.02
CA SER A 535 30.33 8.59 -7.11
C SER A 535 30.58 7.15 -7.55
N PHE A 536 29.55 6.29 -7.59
CA PHE A 536 29.69 4.90 -7.97
C PHE A 536 30.19 4.74 -9.41
N SER A 537 31.10 3.80 -9.58
CA SER A 537 31.48 3.31 -10.91
C SER A 537 30.32 2.56 -11.58
N ALA A 538 30.38 2.37 -12.88
CA ALA A 538 29.39 1.61 -13.64
C ALA A 538 29.20 0.16 -13.09
N ASN A 539 30.25 -0.46 -12.57
CA ASN A 539 30.17 -1.80 -11.97
C ASN A 539 29.44 -1.77 -10.61
N GLU A 540 29.69 -0.76 -9.77
CA GLU A 540 29.00 -0.60 -8.48
C GLU A 540 27.52 -0.33 -8.71
N VAL A 541 27.15 0.57 -9.63
CA VAL A 541 25.75 0.81 -10.03
C VAL A 541 25.10 -0.49 -10.51
N LYS A 542 25.78 -1.27 -11.37
CA LYS A 542 25.26 -2.56 -11.85
C LYS A 542 25.03 -3.54 -10.72
N THR A 543 25.94 -3.62 -9.76
CA THR A 543 25.82 -4.50 -8.58
C THR A 543 24.66 -4.06 -7.68
N CYS A 544 24.57 -2.76 -7.39
CA CYS A 544 23.50 -2.18 -6.60
C CYS A 544 22.12 -2.48 -7.24
N ARG A 545 21.96 -2.31 -8.54
CA ARG A 545 20.74 -2.65 -9.29
C ARG A 545 20.40 -4.15 -9.25
N ALA A 546 21.41 -5.01 -9.30
CA ALA A 546 21.23 -6.45 -9.19
C ALA A 546 20.79 -6.86 -7.76
N ASN A 547 21.33 -6.20 -6.74
CA ASN A 547 20.95 -6.41 -5.36
C ASN A 547 19.50 -5.97 -5.10
N ALA A 548 19.09 -4.82 -5.66
CA ALA A 548 17.69 -4.35 -5.62
C ALA A 548 16.73 -5.40 -6.21
N GLU A 549 17.00 -5.91 -7.42
CA GLU A 549 16.21 -6.98 -8.05
C GLU A 549 16.18 -8.25 -7.19
N LYS A 550 17.32 -8.65 -6.63
CA LYS A 550 17.41 -9.85 -5.78
C LYS A 550 16.56 -9.71 -4.51
N LEU A 551 16.54 -8.52 -3.91
CA LEU A 551 15.70 -8.24 -2.75
C LEU A 551 14.22 -8.35 -3.12
N SER A 552 13.77 -7.72 -4.22
CA SER A 552 12.37 -7.76 -4.65
C SER A 552 11.83 -9.17 -4.85
N ARG A 553 12.65 -10.08 -5.37
CA ARG A 553 12.26 -11.50 -5.56
C ARG A 553 11.92 -12.24 -4.27
N LYS A 554 12.37 -11.73 -3.11
CA LYS A 554 12.02 -12.31 -1.80
C LYS A 554 10.63 -11.87 -1.34
N ALA A 555 10.07 -10.80 -1.93
CA ALA A 555 8.74 -10.28 -1.62
C ALA A 555 7.64 -10.77 -2.59
N LEU A 556 7.93 -11.75 -3.45
CA LEU A 556 6.91 -12.34 -4.34
C LEU A 556 5.81 -13.04 -3.54
N TRP A 557 4.57 -12.99 -4.01
CA TRP A 557 3.44 -13.68 -3.38
C TRP A 557 3.70 -15.17 -3.18
N SER A 558 4.37 -15.83 -4.11
CA SER A 558 4.80 -17.23 -3.93
C SER A 558 5.71 -17.47 -2.70
N LYS A 559 6.23 -16.40 -2.07
CA LYS A 559 7.00 -16.46 -0.83
C LYS A 559 6.19 -15.98 0.38
N PHE A 560 5.36 -14.94 0.19
CA PHE A 560 4.62 -14.33 1.29
C PHE A 560 3.29 -15.02 1.59
N ILE A 561 2.76 -15.85 0.68
CA ILE A 561 1.50 -16.56 0.90
C ILE A 561 1.55 -17.47 2.14
N VAL A 562 2.72 -17.93 2.54
CA VAL A 562 2.90 -18.79 3.73
C VAL A 562 2.40 -18.10 5.01
N TYR A 563 2.60 -16.78 5.14
CA TYR A 563 2.10 -16.01 6.29
C TYR A 563 0.58 -16.01 6.37
N TYR A 564 -0.09 -15.99 5.21
CA TYR A 564 -1.55 -16.10 5.12
C TYR A 564 -2.03 -17.50 5.50
N HIS A 565 -1.31 -18.56 5.08
CA HIS A 565 -1.64 -19.95 5.48
C HIS A 565 -1.55 -20.13 7.01
N GLU A 566 -0.57 -19.52 7.67
CA GLU A 566 -0.45 -19.53 9.13
C GLU A 566 -1.64 -18.84 9.80
N ALA A 567 -2.05 -17.68 9.30
CA ALA A 567 -3.21 -16.95 9.79
C ALA A 567 -4.53 -17.73 9.55
N TYR A 568 -4.69 -18.35 8.38
CA TYR A 568 -5.85 -19.20 8.06
C TYR A 568 -5.95 -20.38 9.01
N HIS A 569 -4.84 -21.07 9.23
CA HIS A 569 -4.78 -22.20 10.16
C HIS A 569 -5.14 -21.78 11.59
N ALA A 570 -4.60 -20.67 12.08
CA ALA A 570 -4.90 -20.16 13.42
C ALA A 570 -6.38 -19.79 13.58
N ALA A 571 -6.98 -19.12 12.59
CA ALA A 571 -8.40 -18.76 12.61
C ALA A 571 -9.31 -19.99 12.61
N LEU A 572 -9.03 -20.97 11.74
CA LEU A 572 -9.79 -22.23 11.68
C LEU A 572 -9.72 -23.01 13.00
N ASN A 573 -8.56 -23.10 13.64
CA ASN A 573 -8.43 -23.78 14.94
C ASN A 573 -9.28 -23.12 16.03
N LYS A 574 -9.38 -21.78 16.03
CA LYS A 574 -10.24 -21.06 16.99
C LYS A 574 -11.73 -21.29 16.69
N ALA A 575 -12.13 -21.35 15.41
CA ALA A 575 -13.50 -21.67 15.01
C ALA A 575 -13.89 -23.10 15.40
N GLU A 576 -13.02 -24.09 15.15
CA GLU A 576 -13.24 -25.49 15.55
C GLU A 576 -13.40 -25.64 17.07
N THR A 577 -12.60 -24.93 17.85
CA THR A 577 -12.73 -24.94 19.32
C THR A 577 -14.10 -24.43 19.77
N ARG A 578 -14.70 -23.43 19.07
CA ARG A 578 -16.06 -22.97 19.36
C ARG A 578 -17.11 -24.01 19.02
N LYS A 579 -16.97 -24.70 17.87
CA LYS A 579 -17.91 -25.78 17.49
C LYS A 579 -17.95 -26.86 18.56
N THR A 580 -16.79 -27.29 19.06
CA THR A 580 -16.70 -28.34 20.08
C THR A 580 -17.23 -27.95 21.46
N ASN A 581 -17.12 -26.67 21.83
CA ASN A 581 -17.62 -26.15 23.12
C ASN A 581 -19.14 -25.84 23.11
N SER A 582 -19.77 -25.86 21.95
CA SER A 582 -21.22 -25.63 21.79
C SER A 582 -22.06 -26.92 21.90
N TYR A 583 -21.42 -28.05 22.16
CA TYR A 583 -22.00 -29.36 22.49
C TYR A 583 -21.80 -29.66 23.97
#